data_365c21d73b9c36204417296e8267da04
#
_entry.id   365c21d73b9c36204417296e8267da04
#
_cell.length_a   1.000
_cell.length_b   1.000
_cell.length_c   1.000
_cell.angle_alpha   90.00
_cell.angle_beta   90.00
_cell.angle_gamma   90.00
#
_symmetry.space_group_name_H-M   'P 1'
#
loop_
_entity.id
_entity.type
_entity.pdbx_description
1 polymer ?
#
loop_
_entity_poly.entity_id
_entity_poly.type
_entity_poly.pdbx_seq_one_letter_code
_entity_poly.pdbx_strand_id
1 'polypeptide(L)'
;MNSLTIVAIAIVVLVAGYALYGRWLAKTWGIDPKAKTPAYTHEDGEDYIPTPKAVVFSHQFSSIAGAGPVTGPIIAAMFGWLPVLLWLLIGGIFFGAVQDFTALYASVKNEGKSMGVLIEKYIGKTGRKLFLLFSWLFTLLVIAAFTDMVAGTFNGFTVTGAKSSPNAAAASISMLFILGAVVFGLFTKYVKPNQKVEFVAGLVLPVSYTHLRAHETSAH
;
A
#
# COMPACT_ATOMS: atom_id res chain seq x y z
N MET A 1 -29.85 -3.80 -2.69
CA MET A 1 -29.24 -2.55 -3.20
C MET A 1 -28.34 -2.91 -4.37
N ASN A 2 -28.30 -2.07 -5.41
CA ASN A 2 -27.40 -2.30 -6.55
C ASN A 2 -25.95 -1.97 -6.09
N SER A 3 -24.96 -2.75 -6.58
CA SER A 3 -23.53 -2.54 -6.27
C SER A 3 -23.06 -1.11 -6.56
N LEU A 4 -23.57 -0.51 -7.62
CA LEU A 4 -23.28 0.87 -8.01
C LEU A 4 -23.74 1.89 -6.95
N THR A 5 -24.89 1.66 -6.34
CA THR A 5 -25.42 2.51 -5.25
C THR A 5 -24.54 2.39 -3.99
N ILE A 6 -24.07 1.18 -3.67
CA ILE A 6 -23.17 0.96 -2.53
C ILE A 6 -21.86 1.71 -2.73
N VAL A 7 -21.26 1.60 -3.91
CA VAL A 7 -20.02 2.29 -4.26
C VAL A 7 -20.22 3.81 -4.23
N ALA A 8 -21.32 4.34 -4.77
CA ALA A 8 -21.61 5.77 -4.73
C ALA A 8 -21.76 6.30 -3.30
N ILE A 9 -22.47 5.59 -2.44
CA ILE A 9 -22.59 5.94 -1.01
C ILE A 9 -21.23 5.91 -0.33
N ALA A 10 -20.43 4.87 -0.58
CA ALA A 10 -19.10 4.75 -0.01
C ALA A 10 -18.18 5.92 -0.40
N ILE A 11 -18.17 6.31 -1.68
CA ILE A 11 -17.41 7.46 -2.17
C ILE A 11 -17.85 8.75 -1.46
N VAL A 12 -19.17 8.99 -1.34
CA VAL A 12 -19.68 10.19 -0.66
C VAL A 12 -19.25 10.22 0.80
N VAL A 13 -19.34 9.08 1.51
CA VAL A 13 -18.95 8.98 2.93
C VAL A 13 -17.44 9.21 3.10
N LEU A 14 -16.60 8.64 2.24
CA LEU A 14 -15.15 8.82 2.29
C LEU A 14 -14.75 10.26 1.97
N VAL A 15 -15.36 10.88 0.96
CA VAL A 15 -15.12 12.30 0.63
C VAL A 15 -15.57 13.21 1.76
N ALA A 16 -16.72 12.95 2.36
CA ALA A 16 -17.19 13.69 3.54
C ALA A 16 -16.25 13.52 4.74
N GLY A 17 -15.80 12.29 5.01
CA GLY A 17 -14.79 12.00 6.03
C GLY A 17 -13.51 12.81 5.81
N TYR A 18 -12.98 12.82 4.59
CA TYR A 18 -11.81 13.62 4.24
C TYR A 18 -12.05 15.12 4.39
N ALA A 19 -13.15 15.63 3.86
CA ALA A 19 -13.42 17.07 3.80
C ALA A 19 -13.81 17.67 5.17
N LEU A 20 -14.55 16.92 5.98
CA LEU A 20 -15.05 17.42 7.28
C LEU A 20 -14.11 16.98 8.40
N TYR A 21 -13.94 15.68 8.59
CA TYR A 21 -13.19 15.12 9.71
C TYR A 21 -11.68 15.35 9.56
N GLY A 22 -11.13 15.15 8.37
CA GLY A 22 -9.72 15.40 8.09
C GLY A 22 -9.33 16.88 8.29
N ARG A 23 -10.17 17.82 7.84
CA ARG A 23 -9.94 19.24 8.09
C ARG A 23 -10.05 19.63 9.56
N TRP A 24 -11.01 19.04 10.27
CA TRP A 24 -11.15 19.23 11.71
C TRP A 24 -9.92 18.74 12.47
N LEU A 25 -9.42 17.55 12.15
CA LEU A 25 -8.17 17.02 12.72
C LEU A 25 -6.97 17.93 12.45
N ALA A 26 -6.79 18.33 11.19
CA ALA A 26 -5.68 19.20 10.80
C ALA A 26 -5.71 20.53 11.58
N LYS A 27 -6.90 21.12 11.75
CA LYS A 27 -7.09 22.34 12.55
C LYS A 27 -6.82 22.10 14.03
N THR A 28 -7.33 20.99 14.58
CA THR A 28 -7.18 20.64 16.01
C THR A 28 -5.71 20.40 16.38
N TRP A 29 -4.96 19.80 15.48
CA TRP A 29 -3.52 19.56 15.70
C TRP A 29 -2.63 20.75 15.34
N GLY A 30 -3.20 21.83 14.84
CA GLY A 30 -2.47 23.05 14.50
C GLY A 30 -1.49 22.87 13.35
N ILE A 31 -1.90 22.14 12.31
CA ILE A 31 -1.07 21.95 11.13
C ILE A 31 -1.03 23.25 10.33
N ASP A 32 0.17 23.80 10.14
CA ASP A 32 0.42 24.93 9.28
C ASP A 32 0.78 24.45 7.86
N PRO A 33 -0.10 24.70 6.85
CA PRO A 33 0.19 24.30 5.47
C PRO A 33 1.36 25.05 4.83
N LYS A 34 1.81 26.15 5.44
CA LYS A 34 2.94 26.97 4.96
C LYS A 34 4.26 26.59 5.63
N ALA A 35 4.23 25.79 6.68
CA ALA A 35 5.43 25.34 7.35
C ALA A 35 6.30 24.51 6.41
N LYS A 36 7.60 24.78 6.40
CA LYS A 36 8.57 23.97 5.67
C LYS A 36 8.72 22.63 6.35
N THR A 37 8.66 21.55 5.59
CA THR A 37 8.89 20.20 6.09
C THR A 37 10.39 19.95 6.28
N PRO A 38 10.78 18.94 7.08
CA PRO A 38 12.18 18.57 7.31
C PRO A 38 12.98 18.34 6.01
N ALA A 39 12.34 17.82 4.96
CA ALA A 39 12.97 17.65 3.65
C ALA A 39 13.50 18.95 3.04
N TYR A 40 12.91 20.11 3.40
CA TYR A 40 13.39 21.43 2.95
C TYR A 40 14.30 22.14 3.95
N THR A 41 14.19 21.82 5.25
CA THR A 41 14.99 22.48 6.28
C THR A 41 16.31 21.79 6.56
N HIS A 42 16.38 20.49 6.29
CA HIS A 42 17.55 19.63 6.50
C HIS A 42 18.03 18.97 5.19
N GLU A 43 17.74 19.60 4.04
CA GLU A 43 18.10 19.06 2.72
C GLU A 43 19.61 18.74 2.66
N ASP A 44 19.92 17.44 2.47
CA ASP A 44 21.29 16.93 2.41
C ASP A 44 21.57 16.14 1.11
N GLY A 45 20.54 15.92 0.30
CA GLY A 45 20.64 15.17 -0.95
C GLY A 45 20.68 13.65 -0.81
N GLU A 46 20.62 13.12 0.41
CA GLU A 46 20.61 11.68 0.71
C GLU A 46 19.36 11.28 1.47
N ASP A 47 19.21 11.72 2.71
CA ASP A 47 18.09 11.36 3.60
C ASP A 47 16.94 12.37 3.51
N TYR A 48 17.25 13.63 3.27
CA TYR A 48 16.29 14.73 3.18
C TYR A 48 16.29 15.33 1.77
N ILE A 49 15.41 14.80 0.92
CA ILE A 49 15.27 15.25 -0.47
C ILE A 49 13.87 15.80 -0.69
N PRO A 50 13.71 17.09 -1.07
CA PRO A 50 12.44 17.64 -1.47
C PRO A 50 11.87 16.90 -2.67
N THR A 51 10.75 16.23 -2.48
CA THR A 51 10.15 15.37 -3.49
C THR A 51 8.79 15.94 -3.95
N PRO A 52 8.44 15.86 -5.25
CA PRO A 52 7.15 16.31 -5.75
C PRO A 52 5.99 15.62 -5.04
N LYS A 53 4.92 16.37 -4.74
CA LYS A 53 3.74 15.89 -3.99
C LYS A 53 3.12 14.62 -4.58
N ALA A 54 3.06 14.52 -5.92
CA ALA A 54 2.52 13.34 -6.59
C ALA A 54 3.35 12.07 -6.33
N VAL A 55 4.67 12.20 -6.28
CA VAL A 55 5.58 11.08 -6.00
C VAL A 55 5.43 10.62 -4.55
N VAL A 56 5.39 11.57 -3.60
CA VAL A 56 5.16 11.28 -2.17
C VAL A 56 3.81 10.58 -1.98
N PHE A 57 2.75 11.08 -2.61
CA PHE A 57 1.43 10.46 -2.57
C PHE A 57 1.43 9.04 -3.13
N SER A 58 2.04 8.84 -4.31
CA SER A 58 2.12 7.52 -4.94
C SER A 58 2.89 6.52 -4.09
N HIS A 59 4.00 6.95 -3.50
CA HIS A 59 4.80 6.10 -2.61
C HIS A 59 4.02 5.72 -1.35
N GLN A 60 3.36 6.67 -0.71
CA GLN A 60 2.55 6.42 0.48
C GLN A 60 1.37 5.49 0.16
N PHE A 61 0.66 5.74 -0.94
CA PHE A 61 -0.42 4.88 -1.41
C PHE A 61 0.06 3.44 -1.65
N SER A 62 1.18 3.26 -2.35
CA SER A 62 1.75 1.93 -2.63
C SER A 62 2.18 1.20 -1.36
N SER A 63 2.65 1.93 -0.34
CA SER A 63 3.05 1.35 0.95
C SER A 63 1.85 0.85 1.75
N ILE A 64 0.70 1.52 1.65
CA ILE A 64 -0.55 1.15 2.32
C ILE A 64 -1.28 0.05 1.55
N ALA A 65 -1.37 0.18 0.22
CA ALA A 65 -2.12 -0.72 -0.66
C ALA A 65 -1.41 -2.06 -0.92
N GLY A 66 -1.01 -2.74 0.14
CA GLY A 66 -0.45 -4.10 0.08
C GLY A 66 -1.51 -5.19 -0.12
N ALA A 67 -1.12 -6.44 0.01
CA ALA A 67 -2.03 -7.59 -0.15
C ALA A 67 -3.17 -7.60 0.90
N GLY A 68 -2.91 -7.15 2.13
CA GLY A 68 -3.89 -7.09 3.21
C GLY A 68 -5.16 -6.30 2.88
N PRO A 69 -5.07 -5.05 2.40
CA PRO A 69 -6.22 -4.25 1.96
C PRO A 69 -7.03 -4.88 0.83
N VAL A 70 -6.45 -5.75 0.03
CA VAL A 70 -7.15 -6.47 -1.06
C VAL A 70 -7.79 -7.75 -0.54
N THR A 71 -7.02 -8.61 0.12
CA THR A 71 -7.49 -9.93 0.56
C THR A 71 -8.35 -9.87 1.82
N GLY A 72 -8.09 -8.91 2.71
CA GLY A 72 -8.82 -8.74 3.95
C GLY A 72 -10.33 -8.56 3.75
N PRO A 73 -10.79 -7.59 2.93
CA PRO A 73 -12.21 -7.42 2.62
C PRO A 73 -12.85 -8.64 1.96
N ILE A 74 -12.11 -9.35 1.09
CA ILE A 74 -12.60 -10.56 0.43
C ILE A 74 -12.89 -11.65 1.46
N ILE A 75 -11.94 -11.90 2.36
CA ILE A 75 -12.10 -12.89 3.45
C ILE A 75 -13.20 -12.44 4.42
N ALA A 76 -13.21 -11.17 4.79
CA ALA A 76 -14.20 -10.62 5.71
C ALA A 76 -15.63 -10.67 5.13
N ALA A 77 -15.79 -10.68 3.79
CA ALA A 77 -17.10 -10.83 3.15
C ALA A 77 -17.79 -12.16 3.49
N MET A 78 -17.07 -13.16 3.97
CA MET A 78 -17.65 -14.42 4.51
C MET A 78 -18.54 -14.17 5.73
N PHE A 79 -18.31 -13.08 6.47
CA PHE A 79 -19.13 -12.67 7.62
C PHE A 79 -20.33 -11.79 7.24
N GLY A 80 -20.50 -11.51 5.96
CA GLY A 80 -21.55 -10.68 5.41
C GLY A 80 -21.05 -9.33 4.90
N TRP A 81 -21.63 -8.86 3.81
CA TRP A 81 -21.19 -7.64 3.12
C TRP A 81 -21.44 -6.36 3.93
N LEU A 82 -22.52 -6.29 4.70
CA LEU A 82 -22.88 -5.08 5.45
C LEU A 82 -21.92 -4.78 6.62
N PRO A 83 -21.62 -5.74 7.52
CA PRO A 83 -20.61 -5.54 8.56
C PRO A 83 -19.25 -5.11 7.98
N VAL A 84 -18.83 -5.73 6.88
CA VAL A 84 -17.55 -5.41 6.21
C VAL A 84 -17.58 -4.00 5.65
N LEU A 85 -18.66 -3.60 4.96
CA LEU A 85 -18.78 -2.25 4.43
C LEU A 85 -18.74 -1.20 5.54
N LEU A 86 -19.49 -1.42 6.61
CA LEU A 86 -19.48 -0.50 7.77
C LEU A 86 -18.09 -0.40 8.40
N TRP A 87 -17.39 -1.53 8.56
CA TRP A 87 -16.03 -1.52 9.07
C TRP A 87 -15.05 -0.81 8.14
N LEU A 88 -15.15 -1.01 6.83
CA LEU A 88 -14.30 -0.33 5.86
C LEU A 88 -14.50 1.20 5.89
N LEU A 89 -15.75 1.66 6.01
CA LEU A 89 -16.07 3.09 6.04
C LEU A 89 -15.72 3.72 7.39
N ILE A 90 -16.25 3.18 8.48
CA ILE A 90 -16.07 3.75 9.82
C ILE A 90 -14.64 3.48 10.30
N GLY A 91 -14.17 2.25 10.22
CA GLY A 91 -12.82 1.86 10.60
C GLY A 91 -11.75 2.58 9.76
N GLY A 92 -11.97 2.67 8.44
CA GLY A 92 -11.08 3.37 7.54
C GLY A 92 -10.95 4.87 7.87
N ILE A 93 -12.06 5.55 8.19
CA ILE A 93 -12.04 6.98 8.53
C ILE A 93 -11.49 7.23 9.94
N PHE A 94 -12.04 6.56 10.95
CA PHE A 94 -11.78 6.90 12.36
C PHE A 94 -10.56 6.20 12.96
N PHE A 95 -10.13 5.08 12.40
CA PHE A 95 -8.96 4.34 12.88
C PHE A 95 -7.81 4.41 11.87
N GLY A 96 -7.98 3.89 10.66
CA GLY A 96 -6.91 3.79 9.67
C GLY A 96 -6.36 5.16 9.26
N ALA A 97 -7.20 6.03 8.71
CA ALA A 97 -6.75 7.34 8.24
C ALA A 97 -6.23 8.23 9.37
N VAL A 98 -6.81 8.14 10.57
CA VAL A 98 -6.32 8.90 11.75
C VAL A 98 -4.95 8.40 12.18
N GLN A 99 -4.75 7.08 12.24
CA GLN A 99 -3.46 6.50 12.59
C GLN A 99 -2.36 6.93 11.62
N ASP A 100 -2.60 6.80 10.33
CA ASP A 100 -1.63 7.15 9.30
C ASP A 100 -1.30 8.64 9.31
N PHE A 101 -2.33 9.48 9.42
CA PHE A 101 -2.17 10.93 9.48
C PHE A 101 -1.43 11.36 10.76
N THR A 102 -1.73 10.74 11.91
CA THR A 102 -1.05 11.02 13.18
C THR A 102 0.42 10.62 13.11
N ALA A 103 0.72 9.44 12.59
CA ALA A 103 2.08 8.94 12.47
C ALA A 103 2.92 9.84 11.55
N LEU A 104 2.37 10.23 10.40
CA LEU A 104 3.02 11.14 9.46
C LEU A 104 3.26 12.51 10.09
N TYR A 105 2.24 13.09 10.71
CA TYR A 105 2.35 14.40 11.37
C TYR A 105 3.36 14.38 12.53
N ALA A 106 3.33 13.34 13.37
CA ALA A 106 4.28 13.17 14.46
C ALA A 106 5.72 13.05 13.95
N SER A 107 5.94 12.32 12.86
CA SER A 107 7.25 12.21 12.21
C SER A 107 7.72 13.56 11.68
N VAL A 108 6.90 14.26 10.89
CA VAL A 108 7.24 15.58 10.33
C VAL A 108 7.52 16.60 11.42
N LYS A 109 6.73 16.63 12.48
CA LYS A 109 6.93 17.53 13.64
C LYS A 109 8.20 17.23 14.44
N ASN A 110 8.74 16.03 14.32
CA ASN A 110 9.96 15.58 14.96
C ASN A 110 11.08 15.30 13.94
N GLU A 111 11.26 16.20 12.99
CA GLU A 111 12.39 16.19 12.05
C GLU A 111 12.46 14.94 11.16
N GLY A 112 11.32 14.36 10.81
CA GLY A 112 11.26 13.15 9.97
C GLY A 112 11.69 11.86 10.69
N LYS A 113 11.76 11.85 12.03
CA LYS A 113 12.20 10.67 12.78
C LYS A 113 11.21 9.53 12.73
N SER A 114 11.75 8.30 12.77
CA SER A 114 10.94 7.08 12.80
C SER A 114 10.18 6.90 14.12
N MET A 115 9.11 6.09 14.09
CA MET A 115 8.28 5.83 15.28
C MET A 115 9.09 5.26 16.45
N GLY A 116 10.11 4.44 16.19
CA GLY A 116 10.98 3.93 17.25
C GLY A 116 11.73 5.03 18.01
N VAL A 117 12.18 6.06 17.30
CA VAL A 117 12.85 7.24 17.91
C VAL A 117 11.83 8.10 18.66
N LEU A 118 10.63 8.27 18.12
CA LEU A 118 9.56 9.01 18.80
C LEU A 118 9.14 8.34 20.10
N ILE A 119 9.01 7.02 20.11
CA ILE A 119 8.71 6.25 21.31
C ILE A 119 9.83 6.41 22.35
N GLU A 120 11.09 6.42 21.94
CA GLU A 120 12.19 6.71 22.86
C GLU A 120 12.08 8.10 23.48
N LYS A 121 11.76 9.10 22.65
CA LYS A 121 11.63 10.50 23.07
C LYS A 121 10.52 10.72 24.10
N TYR A 122 9.36 10.09 23.90
CA TYR A 122 8.16 10.34 24.69
C TYR A 122 7.89 9.31 25.78
N ILE A 123 8.36 8.07 25.62
CA ILE A 123 8.10 6.94 26.55
C ILE A 123 9.40 6.46 27.20
N GLY A 124 10.53 6.63 26.51
CA GLY A 124 11.84 6.24 27.01
C GLY A 124 12.44 5.00 26.32
N LYS A 125 13.67 4.68 26.73
CA LYS A 125 14.48 3.61 26.08
C LYS A 125 13.85 2.22 26.19
N THR A 126 13.17 1.91 27.28
CA THR A 126 12.46 0.63 27.45
C THR A 126 11.30 0.51 26.45
N GLY A 127 10.51 1.57 26.29
CA GLY A 127 9.44 1.63 25.28
C GLY A 127 9.97 1.38 23.86
N ARG A 128 11.09 2.01 23.48
CA ARG A 128 11.73 1.76 22.19
C ARG A 128 12.14 0.30 22.01
N LYS A 129 12.77 -0.31 23.01
CA LYS A 129 13.20 -1.72 22.93
C LYS A 129 12.00 -2.66 22.74
N LEU A 130 10.94 -2.45 23.51
CA LEU A 130 9.71 -3.24 23.38
C LEU A 130 9.04 -3.05 22.02
N PHE A 131 8.98 -1.81 21.53
CA PHE A 131 8.45 -1.52 20.20
C PHE A 131 9.27 -2.17 19.09
N LEU A 132 10.59 -2.12 19.16
CA LEU A 132 11.46 -2.77 18.15
C LEU A 132 11.32 -4.30 18.19
N LEU A 133 11.24 -4.89 19.38
CA LEU A 133 11.00 -6.34 19.53
C LEU A 133 9.64 -6.73 18.94
N PHE A 134 8.59 -5.97 19.27
CA PHE A 134 7.26 -6.18 18.71
C PHE A 134 7.27 -6.07 17.19
N SER A 135 7.87 -5.01 16.64
CA SER A 135 7.96 -4.79 15.20
C SER A 135 8.72 -5.90 14.49
N TRP A 136 9.79 -6.40 15.09
CA TRP A 136 10.55 -7.52 14.55
C TRP A 136 9.73 -8.81 14.51
N LEU A 137 9.09 -9.18 15.62
CA LEU A 137 8.24 -10.37 15.68
C LEU A 137 7.05 -10.25 14.71
N PHE A 138 6.42 -9.06 14.66
CA PHE A 138 5.33 -8.80 13.73
C PHE A 138 5.77 -8.93 12.27
N THR A 139 6.97 -8.44 11.92
CA THR A 139 7.52 -8.57 10.57
C THR A 139 7.74 -10.04 10.20
N LEU A 140 8.25 -10.86 11.10
CA LEU A 140 8.40 -12.31 10.87
C LEU A 140 7.05 -12.98 10.61
N LEU A 141 6.02 -12.63 11.39
CA LEU A 141 4.66 -13.16 11.21
C LEU A 141 4.08 -12.75 9.85
N VAL A 142 4.26 -11.49 9.45
CA VAL A 142 3.79 -10.98 8.15
C VAL A 142 4.51 -11.68 7.00
N ILE A 143 5.83 -11.87 7.08
CA ILE A 143 6.61 -12.59 6.07
C ILE A 143 6.10 -14.02 5.95
N ALA A 144 5.90 -14.73 7.07
CA ALA A 144 5.39 -16.09 7.07
C ALA A 144 4.00 -16.17 6.42
N ALA A 145 3.08 -15.29 6.80
CA ALA A 145 1.71 -15.26 6.27
C ALA A 145 1.68 -14.97 4.77
N PHE A 146 2.48 -14.01 4.29
CA PHE A 146 2.55 -13.72 2.87
C PHE A 146 3.25 -14.80 2.07
N THR A 147 4.27 -15.42 2.63
CA THR A 147 4.94 -16.56 2.00
C THR A 147 3.97 -17.72 1.80
N ASP A 148 3.19 -18.05 2.81
CA ASP A 148 2.15 -19.09 2.74
C ASP A 148 1.09 -18.77 1.68
N MET A 149 0.59 -17.54 1.66
CA MET A 149 -0.39 -17.06 0.68
C MET A 149 0.16 -17.14 -0.75
N VAL A 150 1.40 -16.68 -0.97
CA VAL A 150 2.06 -16.73 -2.29
C VAL A 150 2.32 -18.18 -2.70
N ALA A 151 2.81 -19.02 -1.79
CA ALA A 151 3.02 -20.43 -2.06
C ALA A 151 1.71 -21.13 -2.46
N GLY A 152 0.61 -20.82 -1.77
CA GLY A 152 -0.72 -21.33 -2.10
C GLY A 152 -1.20 -20.92 -3.49
N THR A 153 -0.97 -19.65 -3.90
CA THR A 153 -1.34 -19.18 -5.25
C THR A 153 -0.46 -19.76 -6.36
N PHE A 154 0.78 -20.15 -6.05
CA PHE A 154 1.72 -20.71 -7.02
C PHE A 154 1.72 -22.25 -7.05
N ASN A 155 1.04 -22.88 -6.11
CA ASN A 155 0.92 -24.33 -6.07
C ASN A 155 0.10 -24.82 -7.28
N GLY A 156 0.73 -25.54 -8.18
CA GLY A 156 0.09 -26.13 -9.37
C GLY A 156 -0.87 -27.28 -9.05
N PHE A 157 -1.12 -27.58 -7.77
CA PHE A 157 -2.00 -28.66 -7.32
C PHE A 157 -3.06 -28.13 -6.34
N THR A 158 -4.24 -28.72 -6.39
CA THR A 158 -5.28 -28.48 -5.39
C THR A 158 -4.95 -29.26 -4.10
N VAL A 159 -5.69 -28.96 -3.02
CA VAL A 159 -5.57 -29.68 -1.73
C VAL A 159 -5.82 -31.20 -1.90
N THR A 160 -6.58 -31.60 -2.91
CA THR A 160 -6.84 -33.01 -3.26
C THR A 160 -5.79 -33.64 -4.18
N GLY A 161 -4.71 -32.93 -4.51
CA GLY A 161 -3.64 -33.38 -5.39
C GLY A 161 -3.93 -33.32 -6.89
N ALA A 162 -5.09 -32.78 -7.31
CA ALA A 162 -5.40 -32.54 -8.72
C ALA A 162 -4.62 -31.34 -9.27
N LYS A 163 -4.23 -31.38 -10.56
CA LYS A 163 -3.56 -30.23 -11.21
C LYS A 163 -4.49 -29.03 -11.26
N SER A 164 -3.98 -27.86 -10.82
CA SER A 164 -4.67 -26.58 -10.89
C SER A 164 -4.07 -25.70 -11.99
N SER A 165 -4.70 -25.66 -13.14
CA SER A 165 -4.23 -24.82 -14.25
C SER A 165 -4.30 -23.31 -13.94
N PRO A 166 -5.29 -22.76 -13.21
CA PRO A 166 -5.29 -21.36 -12.79
C PRO A 166 -4.07 -20.98 -11.93
N ASN A 167 -3.68 -21.83 -10.96
CA ASN A 167 -2.53 -21.55 -10.11
C ASN A 167 -1.21 -21.60 -10.89
N ALA A 168 -1.04 -22.54 -11.79
CA ALA A 168 0.13 -22.63 -12.66
C ALA A 168 0.22 -21.41 -13.60
N ALA A 169 -0.92 -20.93 -14.10
CA ALA A 169 -0.98 -19.69 -14.89
C ALA A 169 -0.60 -18.46 -14.06
N ALA A 170 -1.10 -18.35 -12.82
CA ALA A 170 -0.76 -17.26 -11.90
C ALA A 170 0.75 -17.23 -11.60
N ALA A 171 1.37 -18.38 -11.35
CA ALA A 171 2.81 -18.50 -11.15
C ALA A 171 3.62 -18.02 -12.37
N SER A 172 3.23 -18.46 -13.57
CA SER A 172 3.91 -18.10 -14.83
C SER A 172 3.79 -16.58 -15.11
N ILE A 173 2.61 -16.01 -14.90
CA ILE A 173 2.38 -14.56 -15.08
C ILE A 173 3.24 -13.77 -14.11
N SER A 174 3.27 -14.15 -12.84
CA SER A 174 4.06 -13.47 -11.81
C SER A 174 5.55 -13.50 -12.12
N MET A 175 6.07 -14.63 -12.60
CA MET A 175 7.47 -14.74 -13.03
C MET A 175 7.77 -13.83 -14.24
N LEU A 176 6.87 -13.76 -15.22
CA LEU A 176 7.01 -12.84 -16.35
C LEU A 176 6.97 -11.37 -15.91
N PHE A 177 6.14 -11.04 -14.93
CA PHE A 177 6.14 -9.68 -14.35
C PHE A 177 7.47 -9.34 -13.69
N ILE A 178 8.05 -10.24 -12.92
CA ILE A 178 9.35 -10.03 -12.26
C ILE A 178 10.43 -9.83 -13.32
N LEU A 179 10.49 -10.69 -14.33
CA LEU A 179 11.44 -10.56 -15.43
C LEU A 179 11.25 -9.25 -16.18
N GLY A 180 9.99 -8.89 -16.51
CA GLY A 180 9.65 -7.63 -17.14
C GLY A 180 10.07 -6.41 -16.31
N ALA A 181 9.86 -6.45 -15.00
CA ALA A 181 10.27 -5.40 -14.09
C ALA A 181 11.80 -5.25 -14.03
N VAL A 182 12.55 -6.35 -14.00
CA VAL A 182 14.02 -6.33 -14.04
C VAL A 182 14.51 -5.73 -15.35
N VAL A 183 13.97 -6.18 -16.50
CA VAL A 183 14.32 -5.64 -17.83
C VAL A 183 14.00 -4.15 -17.92
N PHE A 184 12.83 -3.75 -17.45
CA PHE A 184 12.42 -2.36 -17.39
C PHE A 184 13.33 -1.52 -16.49
N GLY A 185 13.70 -2.01 -15.31
CA GLY A 185 14.64 -1.35 -14.41
C GLY A 185 16.04 -1.18 -15.04
N LEU A 186 16.53 -2.19 -15.76
CA LEU A 186 17.78 -2.08 -16.51
C LEU A 186 17.66 -1.08 -17.66
N PHE A 187 16.55 -1.09 -18.40
CA PHE A 187 16.28 -0.13 -19.46
C PHE A 187 16.29 1.32 -18.94
N THR A 188 15.57 1.61 -17.86
CA THR A 188 15.52 2.95 -17.26
C THR A 188 16.90 3.39 -16.75
N LYS A 189 17.65 2.47 -16.16
CA LYS A 189 18.99 2.75 -15.61
C LYS A 189 20.01 3.07 -16.71
N TYR A 190 20.05 2.31 -17.80
CA TYR A 190 21.08 2.43 -18.82
C TYR A 190 20.70 3.37 -19.96
N VAL A 191 19.43 3.36 -20.39
CA VAL A 191 18.94 4.20 -21.51
C VAL A 191 18.53 5.59 -21.04
N LYS A 192 18.17 5.74 -19.74
CA LYS A 192 17.69 7.00 -19.14
C LYS A 192 16.62 7.67 -20.00
N PRO A 193 15.51 7.00 -20.30
CA PRO A 193 14.46 7.52 -21.17
C PRO A 193 13.83 8.77 -20.55
N ASN A 194 13.16 9.58 -21.37
CA ASN A 194 12.38 10.71 -20.90
C ASN A 194 11.23 10.20 -19.99
N GLN A 195 10.90 10.92 -18.95
CA GLN A 195 9.86 10.59 -17.93
C GLN A 195 8.53 10.17 -18.58
N LYS A 196 8.15 10.74 -19.73
CA LYS A 196 6.94 10.33 -20.46
C LYS A 196 7.05 8.92 -21.05
N VAL A 197 8.22 8.58 -21.60
CA VAL A 197 8.48 7.25 -22.18
C VAL A 197 8.54 6.21 -21.06
N GLU A 198 9.16 6.54 -19.94
CA GLU A 198 9.23 5.70 -18.76
C GLU A 198 7.83 5.38 -18.22
N PHE A 199 6.97 6.40 -18.09
CA PHE A 199 5.60 6.24 -17.62
C PHE A 199 4.76 5.37 -18.58
N VAL A 200 4.83 5.63 -19.89
CA VAL A 200 4.08 4.87 -20.90
C VAL A 200 4.57 3.42 -20.94
N ALA A 201 5.89 3.19 -20.96
CA ALA A 201 6.44 1.84 -20.96
C ALA A 201 6.07 1.06 -19.68
N GLY A 202 6.12 1.72 -18.52
CA GLY A 202 5.70 1.14 -17.24
C GLY A 202 4.21 0.79 -17.16
N LEU A 203 3.35 1.47 -17.94
CA LEU A 203 1.92 1.14 -18.06
C LEU A 203 1.65 0.05 -19.10
N VAL A 204 2.28 0.14 -20.26
CA VAL A 204 2.01 -0.76 -21.41
C VAL A 204 2.52 -2.18 -21.12
N LEU A 205 3.69 -2.33 -20.49
CA LEU A 205 4.26 -3.65 -20.20
C LEU A 205 3.32 -4.53 -19.37
N PRO A 206 2.83 -4.09 -18.19
CA PRO A 206 1.90 -4.91 -17.40
C PRO A 206 0.58 -5.20 -18.13
N VAL A 207 0.00 -4.19 -18.80
CA VAL A 207 -1.29 -4.33 -19.48
C VAL A 207 -1.21 -5.30 -20.65
N SER A 208 -0.14 -5.26 -21.45
CA SER A 208 0.05 -6.19 -22.58
C SER A 208 0.20 -7.64 -22.11
N TYR A 209 0.91 -7.90 -21.02
CA TYR A 209 1.03 -9.26 -20.46
C TYR A 209 -0.30 -9.81 -19.93
N THR A 210 -1.08 -9.01 -19.25
CA THR A 210 -2.39 -9.42 -18.72
C THR A 210 -3.40 -9.66 -19.86
N HIS A 211 -3.36 -8.85 -20.90
CA HIS A 211 -4.28 -8.96 -22.04
C HIS A 211 -3.98 -10.18 -22.93
N LEU A 212 -2.71 -10.46 -23.23
CA LEU A 212 -2.32 -11.61 -24.02
C LEU A 212 -2.77 -12.95 -23.41
N ARG A 213 -2.71 -13.08 -22.08
CA ARG A 213 -3.12 -14.31 -21.39
C ARG A 213 -4.61 -14.43 -21.14
N ALA A 214 -5.36 -13.35 -21.05
CA ALA A 214 -6.82 -13.42 -20.99
C ALA A 214 -7.41 -14.06 -22.25
N HIS A 215 -6.75 -13.92 -23.38
CA HIS A 215 -7.13 -14.58 -24.64
C HIS A 215 -6.72 -16.05 -24.70
N GLU A 216 -5.59 -16.46 -24.10
CA GLU A 216 -5.17 -17.87 -24.08
C GLU A 216 -6.04 -18.75 -23.18
N THR A 217 -6.58 -18.20 -22.07
CA THR A 217 -7.45 -18.95 -21.16
C THR A 217 -8.90 -19.05 -21.63
N SER A 218 -9.32 -18.23 -22.60
CA SER A 218 -10.65 -18.31 -23.22
C SER A 218 -10.71 -19.27 -24.41
N ALA A 219 -9.59 -19.83 -24.87
CA ALA A 219 -9.49 -20.74 -26.01
C ALA A 219 -9.51 -22.23 -25.60
N HIS A 220 -9.73 -22.56 -24.37
CA HIS A 220 -9.91 -23.89 -23.81
C HIS A 220 -11.14 -23.91 -22.91
#